data_2efd976ee6d97b837302ba0fc8bc8ce3
#
_entry.id   2efd976ee6d97b837302ba0fc8bc8ce3
#
_cell.length_a   1.000
_cell.length_b   1.000
_cell.length_c   1.000
_cell.angle_alpha   90.00
_cell.angle_beta   90.00
_cell.angle_gamma   90.00
#
_symmetry.space_group_name_H-M   'P 1'
#
loop_
_entity.id
_entity.type
_entity.pdbx_description
1 polymer ?
#
loop_
_entity_poly.entity_id
_entity_poly.type
_entity_poly.pdbx_seq_one_letter_code
_entity_poly.pdbx_strand_id
1 'polypeptide(L)'
;MNLSESCSLPSGITVFERGWLSANNVLLQDAEGATLVDSGYVKHQAQTLALVQHALQGRPLDLLVNTHLHSDHCGGNQALQTHYPDLHTWIPPGLAQAVQHWSEDALSYKPTGQNCPAFHFNGLLQPGSTHRWGDMDWQVHAAPGHDPHSVILFAPEHRLLMSADALWQNGFGVVFPELEGVDAFDEVAQTLDLIERLNPATIIPGHGAVFTELAPALALARSKLEGFAQNPERHARYGAKVLLKFKLLEWGQISKADFGDWATRVPYLNQLHQRFGQGLDLDTWLDMMLAELERSGAVQVEDGMLQDA
;
A
#
# COMPACT_ATOMS: atom_id res chain seq x y z
N MET A 1 22.61 20.65 12.67
CA MET A 1 22.59 19.78 11.48
C MET A 1 22.94 18.39 11.96
N ASN A 2 21.94 17.60 12.34
CA ASN A 2 22.12 16.18 12.59
C ASN A 2 22.07 15.51 11.22
N LEU A 3 23.21 14.98 10.79
CA LEU A 3 23.26 14.01 9.71
C LEU A 3 22.46 12.81 10.22
N SER A 4 21.29 12.50 9.59
CA SER A 4 20.61 11.25 9.81
C SER A 4 21.62 10.14 9.57
N GLU A 5 21.93 9.34 10.59
CA GLU A 5 22.66 8.10 10.39
C GLU A 5 21.89 7.31 9.33
N SER A 6 22.48 7.15 8.16
CA SER A 6 21.88 6.37 7.09
C SER A 6 21.67 4.96 7.65
N CYS A 7 20.42 4.54 7.76
CA CYS A 7 20.08 3.19 8.19
C CYS A 7 20.74 2.21 7.20
N SER A 8 21.78 1.53 7.63
CA SER A 8 22.50 0.57 6.78
C SER A 8 21.71 -0.73 6.78
N LEU A 9 21.04 -1.01 5.67
CA LEU A 9 20.38 -2.29 5.46
C LEU A 9 21.43 -3.42 5.28
N PRO A 10 21.10 -4.66 5.64
CA PRO A 10 21.92 -5.82 5.34
C PRO A 10 22.27 -5.92 3.85
N SER A 11 23.42 -6.52 3.52
CA SER A 11 23.78 -6.80 2.13
C SER A 11 22.71 -7.65 1.45
N GLY A 12 22.52 -7.42 0.16
CA GLY A 12 21.49 -8.16 -0.63
C GLY A 12 20.09 -7.55 -0.55
N ILE A 13 19.86 -6.47 0.20
CA ILE A 13 18.59 -5.75 0.24
C ILE A 13 18.70 -4.44 -0.52
N THR A 14 17.80 -4.24 -1.47
CA THR A 14 17.62 -2.95 -2.15
C THR A 14 16.17 -2.49 -1.96
N VAL A 15 15.97 -1.33 -1.36
CA VAL A 15 14.66 -0.70 -1.24
C VAL A 15 14.53 0.34 -2.35
N PHE A 16 13.54 0.17 -3.19
CA PHE A 16 13.12 1.19 -4.15
C PHE A 16 12.04 2.03 -3.46
N GLU A 17 12.46 3.15 -2.86
CA GLU A 17 11.50 4.10 -2.29
C GLU A 17 10.69 4.74 -3.42
N ARG A 18 9.37 4.76 -3.25
CA ARG A 18 8.42 5.24 -4.25
C ARG A 18 7.60 6.40 -3.69
N GLY A 19 6.97 7.14 -4.59
CA GLY A 19 5.96 8.13 -4.18
C GLY A 19 4.62 7.48 -3.79
N TRP A 20 3.69 8.29 -3.31
CA TRP A 20 2.40 7.80 -2.77
C TRP A 20 1.53 6.97 -3.71
N LEU A 21 1.71 7.06 -5.03
CA LEU A 21 0.95 6.27 -6.00
C LEU A 21 1.43 4.82 -6.11
N SER A 22 2.61 4.50 -5.64
CA SER A 22 3.15 3.14 -5.62
C SER A 22 3.75 2.84 -4.26
N ALA A 23 3.50 1.66 -3.76
CA ALA A 23 4.22 1.17 -2.59
C ALA A 23 5.71 1.00 -2.89
N ASN A 24 6.53 1.04 -1.85
CA ASN A 24 7.93 0.68 -1.93
C ASN A 24 8.08 -0.76 -2.41
N ASN A 25 9.09 -1.01 -3.23
CA ASN A 25 9.42 -2.36 -3.66
C ASN A 25 10.73 -2.77 -3.00
N VAL A 26 10.82 -3.99 -2.48
CA VAL A 26 12.03 -4.48 -1.81
C VAL A 26 12.59 -5.67 -2.57
N LEU A 27 13.77 -5.49 -3.14
CA LEU A 27 14.50 -6.56 -3.83
C LEU A 27 15.47 -7.23 -2.86
N LEU A 28 15.33 -8.53 -2.70
CA LEU A 28 16.17 -9.41 -1.89
C LEU A 28 16.99 -10.29 -2.84
N GLN A 29 18.31 -10.26 -2.71
CA GLN A 29 19.22 -10.98 -3.61
C GLN A 29 20.28 -11.73 -2.82
N ASP A 30 20.54 -12.97 -3.23
CA ASP A 30 21.65 -13.78 -2.76
C ASP A 30 22.30 -14.55 -3.93
N ALA A 31 23.14 -15.51 -3.62
CA ALA A 31 23.79 -16.34 -4.63
C ALA A 31 22.80 -17.28 -5.36
N GLU A 32 21.70 -17.64 -4.72
CA GLU A 32 20.73 -18.64 -5.19
C GLU A 32 19.61 -18.02 -6.01
N GLY A 33 19.22 -16.76 -5.72
CA GLY A 33 18.09 -16.16 -6.42
C GLY A 33 17.82 -14.69 -6.09
N ALA A 34 16.72 -14.21 -6.65
CA ALA A 34 16.20 -12.86 -6.42
C ALA A 34 14.70 -12.88 -6.14
N THR A 35 14.30 -12.24 -5.06
CA THR A 35 12.90 -12.08 -4.66
C THR A 35 12.54 -10.61 -4.61
N LEU A 36 11.45 -10.21 -5.25
CA LEU A 36 10.88 -8.87 -5.14
C LEU A 36 9.65 -8.91 -4.25
N VAL A 37 9.57 -8.02 -3.27
CA VAL A 37 8.37 -7.80 -2.46
C VAL A 37 7.67 -6.55 -2.95
N ASP A 38 6.42 -6.71 -3.38
CA ASP A 38 5.55 -5.73 -4.01
C ASP A 38 6.10 -5.12 -5.33
N SER A 39 5.21 -4.64 -6.18
CA SER A 39 5.56 -4.24 -7.56
C SER A 39 5.13 -2.81 -7.94
N GLY A 40 4.44 -2.11 -7.04
CA GLY A 40 3.93 -0.76 -7.28
C GLY A 40 2.66 -0.72 -8.14
N TYR A 41 2.24 0.49 -8.47
CA TYR A 41 1.04 0.76 -9.26
C TYR A 41 1.29 0.62 -10.76
N VAL A 42 0.27 0.24 -11.52
CA VAL A 42 0.34 -0.01 -12.96
C VAL A 42 0.92 1.16 -13.77
N LYS A 43 0.64 2.41 -13.40
CA LYS A 43 1.22 3.60 -14.06
C LYS A 43 2.74 3.59 -14.02
N HIS A 44 3.33 3.03 -12.99
CA HIS A 44 4.78 2.97 -12.77
C HIS A 44 5.40 1.61 -13.13
N GLN A 45 4.65 0.69 -13.76
CA GLN A 45 5.14 -0.66 -14.10
C GLN A 45 6.44 -0.66 -14.91
N ALA A 46 6.57 0.25 -15.89
CA ALA A 46 7.79 0.37 -16.69
C ALA A 46 8.99 0.84 -15.84
N GLN A 47 8.75 1.76 -14.89
CA GLN A 47 9.78 2.23 -13.96
C GLN A 47 10.18 1.10 -12.99
N THR A 48 9.21 0.37 -12.43
CA THR A 48 9.49 -0.79 -11.57
C THR A 48 10.35 -1.81 -12.30
N LEU A 49 9.96 -2.17 -13.54
CA LEU A 49 10.74 -3.10 -14.35
C LEU A 49 12.16 -2.60 -14.59
N ALA A 50 12.35 -1.32 -14.94
CA ALA A 50 13.67 -0.75 -15.18
C ALA A 50 14.55 -0.74 -13.92
N LEU A 51 13.99 -0.44 -12.74
CA LEU A 51 14.69 -0.46 -11.46
C LEU A 51 15.14 -1.89 -11.12
N VAL A 52 14.24 -2.87 -11.27
CA VAL A 52 14.55 -4.29 -11.02
C VAL A 52 15.62 -4.79 -11.98
N GLN A 53 15.49 -4.53 -13.27
CA GLN A 53 16.49 -4.91 -14.29
C GLN A 53 17.88 -4.32 -13.98
N HIS A 54 17.89 -3.02 -13.60
CA HIS A 54 19.15 -2.35 -13.26
C HIS A 54 19.81 -3.00 -12.02
N ALA A 55 19.05 -3.31 -10.98
CA ALA A 55 19.60 -3.93 -9.77
C ALA A 55 20.03 -5.38 -10.00
N LEU A 56 19.31 -6.14 -10.84
CA LEU A 56 19.63 -7.53 -11.16
C LEU A 56 20.82 -7.70 -12.10
N GLN A 57 21.18 -6.66 -12.87
CA GLN A 57 22.33 -6.70 -13.81
C GLN A 57 22.32 -7.92 -14.74
N GLY A 58 21.16 -8.29 -15.25
CA GLY A 58 20.98 -9.44 -16.18
C GLY A 58 20.68 -10.76 -15.51
N ARG A 59 20.62 -10.84 -14.17
CA ARG A 59 20.11 -12.01 -13.47
C ARG A 59 18.58 -12.11 -13.62
N PRO A 60 17.97 -13.30 -13.55
CA PRO A 60 16.53 -13.42 -13.50
C PRO A 60 15.95 -12.87 -12.19
N LEU A 61 14.67 -12.52 -12.22
CA LEU A 61 13.83 -12.39 -11.05
C LEU A 61 13.09 -13.72 -10.87
N ASP A 62 13.33 -14.41 -9.74
CA ASP A 62 12.83 -15.76 -9.54
C ASP A 62 11.49 -15.78 -8.84
N LEU A 63 11.28 -14.83 -7.89
CA LEU A 63 10.08 -14.78 -7.08
C LEU A 63 9.57 -13.33 -6.91
N LEU A 64 8.28 -13.16 -7.06
CA LEU A 64 7.53 -11.97 -6.69
C LEU A 64 6.58 -12.32 -5.55
N VAL A 65 6.59 -11.54 -4.48
CA VAL A 65 5.75 -11.73 -3.30
C VAL A 65 4.94 -10.47 -3.08
N ASN A 66 3.63 -10.59 -2.90
CA ASN A 66 2.81 -9.44 -2.49
C ASN A 66 2.47 -9.50 -1.01
N THR A 67 2.59 -8.36 -0.32
CA THR A 67 2.19 -8.21 1.09
C THR A 67 0.67 -8.21 1.24
N HIS A 68 -0.01 -7.60 0.29
CA HIS A 68 -1.47 -7.59 0.10
C HIS A 68 -1.79 -7.20 -1.35
N LEU A 69 -3.08 -7.15 -1.71
CA LEU A 69 -3.49 -7.02 -3.11
C LEU A 69 -4.12 -5.67 -3.46
N HIS A 70 -3.79 -4.59 -2.74
CA HIS A 70 -4.13 -3.26 -3.24
C HIS A 70 -3.32 -2.94 -4.49
N SER A 71 -3.91 -2.17 -5.39
CA SER A 71 -3.40 -1.94 -6.74
C SER A 71 -2.00 -1.29 -6.79
N ASP A 72 -1.63 -0.54 -5.77
CA ASP A 72 -0.34 0.10 -5.60
C ASP A 72 0.77 -0.82 -5.07
N HIS A 73 0.40 -2.03 -4.64
CA HIS A 73 1.33 -3.10 -4.26
C HIS A 73 1.51 -4.17 -5.35
N CYS A 74 0.47 -4.43 -6.15
CA CYS A 74 0.48 -5.53 -7.13
C CYS A 74 0.26 -5.10 -8.59
N GLY A 75 0.07 -3.79 -8.86
CA GLY A 75 -0.21 -3.28 -10.21
C GLY A 75 0.91 -3.50 -11.24
N GLY A 76 2.14 -3.72 -10.81
CA GLY A 76 3.28 -4.06 -11.67
C GLY A 76 3.45 -5.58 -11.94
N ASN A 77 2.67 -6.45 -11.29
CA ASN A 77 2.83 -7.90 -11.37
C ASN A 77 2.80 -8.41 -12.81
N GLN A 78 1.80 -8.00 -13.58
CA GLN A 78 1.62 -8.45 -14.97
C GLN A 78 2.80 -8.06 -15.87
N ALA A 79 3.35 -6.86 -15.71
CA ALA A 79 4.49 -6.44 -16.50
C ALA A 79 5.76 -7.22 -16.16
N LEU A 80 5.99 -7.52 -14.87
CA LEU A 80 7.09 -8.37 -14.42
C LEU A 80 6.95 -9.80 -14.95
N GLN A 81 5.75 -10.41 -14.87
CA GLN A 81 5.47 -11.74 -15.40
C GLN A 81 5.65 -11.82 -16.91
N THR A 82 5.30 -10.76 -17.63
CA THR A 82 5.52 -10.69 -19.07
C THR A 82 7.01 -10.66 -19.43
N HIS A 83 7.80 -9.95 -18.63
CA HIS A 83 9.24 -9.79 -18.86
C HIS A 83 10.05 -10.99 -18.37
N TYR A 84 9.65 -11.61 -17.26
CA TYR A 84 10.29 -12.80 -16.66
C TYR A 84 9.33 -13.99 -16.74
N PRO A 85 9.33 -14.76 -17.84
CA PRO A 85 8.34 -15.84 -18.07
C PRO A 85 8.36 -16.95 -17.00
N ASP A 86 9.49 -17.17 -16.36
CA ASP A 86 9.68 -18.19 -15.33
C ASP A 86 9.44 -17.63 -13.89
N LEU A 87 9.00 -16.38 -13.78
CA LEU A 87 8.74 -15.72 -12.50
C LEU A 87 7.63 -16.43 -11.71
N HIS A 88 7.97 -16.90 -10.53
CA HIS A 88 6.98 -17.33 -9.55
C HIS A 88 6.34 -16.13 -8.88
N THR A 89 5.03 -16.20 -8.61
CA THR A 89 4.31 -15.13 -7.89
C THR A 89 3.54 -15.74 -6.72
N TRP A 90 3.78 -15.23 -5.51
CA TRP A 90 3.10 -15.64 -4.30
C TRP A 90 2.28 -14.49 -3.72
N ILE A 91 1.05 -14.81 -3.31
CA ILE A 91 0.10 -13.85 -2.75
C ILE A 91 -0.45 -14.34 -1.41
N PRO A 92 -0.96 -13.46 -0.52
CA PRO A 92 -1.69 -13.90 0.66
C PRO A 92 -2.92 -14.74 0.28
N PRO A 93 -3.30 -15.74 1.09
CA PRO A 93 -4.31 -16.72 0.70
C PRO A 93 -5.73 -16.16 0.57
N GLY A 94 -6.08 -15.10 1.31
CA GLY A 94 -7.47 -14.66 1.47
C GLY A 94 -8.18 -14.26 0.17
N LEU A 95 -7.48 -13.64 -0.78
CA LEU A 95 -8.03 -13.22 -2.08
C LEU A 95 -7.60 -14.12 -3.26
N ALA A 96 -7.02 -15.29 -2.99
CA ALA A 96 -6.51 -16.18 -4.03
C ALA A 96 -7.58 -16.56 -5.07
N GLN A 97 -8.82 -16.84 -4.64
CA GLN A 97 -9.93 -17.14 -5.56
C GLN A 97 -10.30 -15.93 -6.43
N ALA A 98 -10.26 -14.72 -5.86
CA ALA A 98 -10.55 -13.49 -6.60
C ALA A 98 -9.51 -13.25 -7.70
N VAL A 99 -8.22 -13.51 -7.43
CA VAL A 99 -7.15 -13.45 -8.45
C VAL A 99 -7.32 -14.55 -9.48
N GLN A 100 -7.61 -15.79 -9.06
CA GLN A 100 -7.75 -16.93 -9.96
C GLN A 100 -8.85 -16.71 -11.01
N HIS A 101 -9.95 -16.04 -10.63
CA HIS A 101 -11.09 -15.73 -11.52
C HIS A 101 -11.06 -14.29 -12.03
N TRP A 102 -10.10 -13.52 -11.63
CA TRP A 102 -9.92 -12.09 -11.91
C TRP A 102 -11.18 -11.26 -11.65
N SER A 103 -11.61 -11.25 -10.40
CA SER A 103 -12.75 -10.44 -9.96
C SER A 103 -12.32 -9.06 -9.49
N GLU A 104 -12.37 -8.06 -10.38
CA GLU A 104 -12.02 -6.67 -10.02
C GLU A 104 -12.93 -6.08 -8.93
N ASP A 105 -14.16 -6.59 -8.80
CA ASP A 105 -15.06 -6.19 -7.72
C ASP A 105 -14.60 -6.75 -6.38
N ALA A 106 -14.24 -8.04 -6.29
CA ALA A 106 -13.74 -8.66 -5.06
C ALA A 106 -12.33 -8.18 -4.69
N LEU A 107 -11.52 -7.80 -5.68
CA LEU A 107 -10.19 -7.20 -5.50
C LEU A 107 -10.24 -5.68 -5.23
N SER A 108 -11.44 -5.10 -5.11
CA SER A 108 -11.71 -3.70 -4.85
C SER A 108 -11.26 -2.69 -5.93
N TYR A 109 -10.67 -3.12 -7.03
CA TYR A 109 -10.15 -2.20 -8.05
C TYR A 109 -11.26 -1.39 -8.72
N LYS A 110 -12.30 -2.08 -9.22
CA LYS A 110 -13.44 -1.41 -9.84
C LYS A 110 -14.26 -0.57 -8.85
N PRO A 111 -14.58 -1.04 -7.62
CA PRO A 111 -15.27 -0.23 -6.63
C PRO A 111 -14.54 1.07 -6.27
N THR A 112 -13.21 1.06 -6.18
CA THR A 112 -12.38 2.21 -5.83
C THR A 112 -11.96 3.05 -7.04
N GLY A 113 -12.28 2.62 -8.27
CA GLY A 113 -11.90 3.29 -9.50
C GLY A 113 -10.39 3.23 -9.80
N GLN A 114 -9.71 2.20 -9.30
CA GLN A 114 -8.29 1.96 -9.50
C GLN A 114 -8.06 0.95 -10.64
N ASN A 115 -6.85 0.90 -11.15
CA ASN A 115 -6.46 0.00 -12.24
C ASN A 115 -5.40 -1.00 -11.77
N CYS A 116 -5.63 -2.27 -12.04
CA CYS A 116 -4.64 -3.32 -11.86
C CYS A 116 -4.78 -4.33 -13.01
N PRO A 117 -3.77 -4.54 -13.85
CA PRO A 117 -3.81 -5.55 -14.89
C PRO A 117 -3.86 -6.96 -14.31
N ALA A 118 -4.60 -7.85 -14.97
CA ALA A 118 -4.70 -9.23 -14.55
C ALA A 118 -3.32 -9.91 -14.52
N PHE A 119 -3.06 -10.57 -13.42
CA PHE A 119 -1.85 -11.37 -13.21
C PHE A 119 -2.21 -12.75 -12.67
N HIS A 120 -1.26 -13.68 -12.65
CA HIS A 120 -1.46 -15.01 -12.08
C HIS A 120 -0.55 -15.23 -10.87
N PHE A 121 -0.88 -16.22 -10.05
CA PHE A 121 -0.03 -16.67 -8.96
C PHE A 121 0.12 -18.19 -9.01
N ASN A 122 1.21 -18.70 -8.42
CA ASN A 122 1.49 -20.12 -8.33
C ASN A 122 1.91 -20.57 -6.92
N GLY A 123 1.87 -19.68 -5.96
CA GLY A 123 2.10 -19.97 -4.55
C GLY A 123 1.30 -19.07 -3.62
N LEU A 124 1.16 -19.52 -2.37
CA LEU A 124 0.48 -18.77 -1.33
C LEU A 124 1.46 -18.41 -0.21
N LEU A 125 1.48 -17.14 0.16
CA LEU A 125 2.26 -16.61 1.26
C LEU A 125 1.49 -16.81 2.57
N GLN A 126 1.66 -17.99 3.19
CA GLN A 126 0.90 -18.39 4.36
C GLN A 126 1.40 -17.71 5.64
N PRO A 127 0.55 -16.99 6.40
CA PRO A 127 0.89 -16.57 7.75
C PRO A 127 1.34 -17.74 8.63
N GLY A 128 2.42 -17.54 9.41
CA GLY A 128 3.06 -18.57 10.22
C GLY A 128 4.16 -19.35 9.50
N SER A 129 4.34 -19.17 8.18
CA SER A 129 5.46 -19.77 7.46
C SER A 129 6.75 -18.95 7.62
N THR A 130 7.88 -19.59 7.32
CA THR A 130 9.20 -18.95 7.24
C THR A 130 9.84 -19.31 5.90
N HIS A 131 10.42 -18.32 5.24
CA HIS A 131 11.07 -18.48 3.93
C HIS A 131 12.45 -17.85 3.95
N ARG A 132 13.39 -18.42 3.19
CA ARG A 132 14.74 -17.88 3.08
C ARG A 132 14.88 -17.12 1.76
N TRP A 133 15.10 -15.80 1.87
CA TRP A 133 15.32 -14.90 0.74
C TRP A 133 16.41 -13.88 1.08
N GLY A 134 17.34 -13.64 0.14
CA GLY A 134 18.41 -12.67 0.34
C GLY A 134 19.32 -13.02 1.53
N ASP A 135 19.64 -14.31 1.69
CA ASP A 135 20.43 -14.87 2.81
C ASP A 135 19.81 -14.69 4.20
N MET A 136 18.52 -14.37 4.30
CA MET A 136 17.82 -14.14 5.57
C MET A 136 16.55 -14.98 5.67
N ASP A 137 16.21 -15.38 6.89
CA ASP A 137 14.95 -16.07 7.18
C ASP A 137 13.87 -15.02 7.49
N TRP A 138 12.78 -15.06 6.71
CA TRP A 138 11.63 -14.17 6.81
C TRP A 138 10.42 -14.90 7.35
N GLN A 139 9.95 -14.49 8.50
CA GLN A 139 8.70 -14.95 9.12
C GLN A 139 7.54 -14.17 8.52
N VAL A 140 6.50 -14.87 8.08
CA VAL A 140 5.27 -14.29 7.56
C VAL A 140 4.26 -14.17 8.70
N HIS A 141 3.82 -12.96 9.01
CA HIS A 141 2.81 -12.72 10.03
C HIS A 141 1.55 -12.12 9.39
N ALA A 142 0.37 -12.60 9.79
CA ALA A 142 -0.88 -11.92 9.46
C ALA A 142 -0.88 -10.52 10.08
N ALA A 143 -1.33 -9.54 9.33
CA ALA A 143 -1.41 -8.15 9.74
C ALA A 143 -2.73 -7.51 9.28
N PRO A 144 -3.88 -8.05 9.72
CA PRO A 144 -5.17 -7.52 9.33
C PRO A 144 -5.38 -6.10 9.88
N GLY A 145 -6.31 -5.38 9.28
CA GLY A 145 -6.70 -4.03 9.64
C GLY A 145 -6.86 -3.14 8.43
N HIS A 146 -5.75 -2.63 7.85
CA HIS A 146 -5.78 -1.88 6.60
C HIS A 146 -6.42 -2.69 5.46
N ASP A 147 -6.00 -3.92 5.30
CA ASP A 147 -6.60 -4.97 4.48
C ASP A 147 -6.72 -6.24 5.33
N PRO A 148 -7.86 -6.98 5.29
CA PRO A 148 -8.09 -8.14 6.17
C PRO A 148 -7.15 -9.31 5.88
N HIS A 149 -6.49 -9.31 4.73
CA HIS A 149 -5.63 -10.40 4.26
C HIS A 149 -4.16 -10.03 4.17
N SER A 150 -3.80 -8.82 4.61
CA SER A 150 -2.41 -8.36 4.53
C SER A 150 -1.48 -9.14 5.44
N VAL A 151 -0.20 -9.18 5.05
CA VAL A 151 0.89 -9.76 5.83
C VAL A 151 2.03 -8.78 5.97
N ILE A 152 2.82 -8.98 7.03
CA ILE A 152 4.10 -8.34 7.26
C ILE A 152 5.19 -9.41 7.27
N LEU A 153 6.41 -9.03 6.89
CA LEU A 153 7.56 -9.93 6.82
C LEU A 153 8.61 -9.50 7.85
N PHE A 154 9.01 -10.41 8.72
CA PHE A 154 9.99 -10.11 9.77
C PHE A 154 11.20 -11.03 9.69
N ALA A 155 12.40 -10.44 9.62
CA ALA A 155 13.66 -11.14 9.70
C ALA A 155 14.24 -10.98 11.12
N PRO A 156 14.10 -12.00 12.01
CA PRO A 156 14.42 -11.86 13.43
C PRO A 156 15.92 -11.65 13.72
N GLU A 157 16.81 -12.26 12.95
CA GLU A 157 18.27 -12.13 13.13
C GLU A 157 18.74 -10.68 12.93
N HIS A 158 18.08 -9.95 12.01
CA HIS A 158 18.40 -8.56 11.70
C HIS A 158 17.44 -7.57 12.37
N ARG A 159 16.41 -8.08 13.06
CA ARG A 159 15.30 -7.27 13.58
C ARG A 159 14.76 -6.31 12.53
N LEU A 160 14.61 -6.81 11.31
CA LEU A 160 14.17 -6.06 10.15
C LEU A 160 12.72 -6.43 9.81
N LEU A 161 11.87 -5.43 9.69
CA LEU A 161 10.45 -5.60 9.38
C LEU A 161 10.10 -4.92 8.05
N MET A 162 9.46 -5.63 7.15
CA MET A 162 8.66 -5.04 6.08
C MET A 162 7.22 -4.93 6.59
N SER A 163 6.80 -3.73 6.95
CA SER A 163 5.52 -3.49 7.60
C SER A 163 4.36 -3.26 6.62
N ALA A 164 4.63 -3.19 5.32
CA ALA A 164 3.62 -2.81 4.34
C ALA A 164 2.81 -1.59 4.81
N ASP A 165 1.48 -1.68 4.76
CA ASP A 165 0.59 -0.57 5.15
C ASP A 165 0.07 -0.70 6.58
N ALA A 166 0.58 -1.69 7.35
CA ALA A 166 0.25 -1.86 8.76
C ALA A 166 0.92 -0.80 9.66
N LEU A 167 2.13 -0.33 9.31
CA LEU A 167 2.83 0.73 10.04
C LEU A 167 3.76 1.52 9.12
N TRP A 168 3.57 2.83 9.08
CA TRP A 168 4.46 3.82 8.50
C TRP A 168 5.11 4.67 9.59
N GLN A 169 6.12 5.46 9.28
CA GLN A 169 6.69 6.40 10.24
C GLN A 169 5.64 7.39 10.78
N ASN A 170 4.66 7.77 9.94
CA ASN A 170 3.62 8.73 10.27
C ASN A 170 2.20 8.10 10.32
N GLY A 171 2.07 6.89 10.83
CA GLY A 171 0.80 6.21 11.02
C GLY A 171 0.68 4.90 10.24
N PHE A 172 -0.44 4.68 9.58
CA PHE A 172 -0.78 3.46 8.83
C PHE A 172 -1.75 3.77 7.70
N GLY A 173 -1.98 2.79 6.80
CA GLY A 173 -2.92 2.85 5.69
C GLY A 173 -4.38 3.09 6.10
N VAL A 174 -5.23 3.40 5.13
CA VAL A 174 -6.68 3.50 5.36
C VAL A 174 -7.23 2.15 5.82
N VAL A 175 -8.09 2.12 6.82
CA VAL A 175 -8.74 0.89 7.28
C VAL A 175 -9.99 0.66 6.43
N PHE A 176 -9.82 0.03 5.27
CA PHE A 176 -10.92 -0.13 4.30
C PHE A 176 -12.13 -0.90 4.85
N PRO A 177 -11.97 -2.00 5.62
CA PRO A 177 -13.12 -2.71 6.19
C PRO A 177 -14.05 -1.80 7.02
N GLU A 178 -13.51 -0.88 7.82
CA GLU A 178 -14.30 0.08 8.59
C GLU A 178 -15.14 1.00 7.69
N LEU A 179 -14.61 1.39 6.55
CA LEU A 179 -15.34 2.19 5.57
C LEU A 179 -16.46 1.40 4.90
N GLU A 180 -16.33 0.08 4.85
CA GLU A 180 -17.33 -0.86 4.34
C GLU A 180 -18.36 -1.27 5.41
N GLY A 181 -18.10 -0.92 6.69
CA GLY A 181 -18.98 -1.21 7.82
C GLY A 181 -18.66 -2.51 8.52
N VAL A 182 -17.46 -3.00 8.36
CA VAL A 182 -16.89 -4.15 9.08
C VAL A 182 -15.95 -3.62 10.15
N ASP A 183 -16.16 -4.00 11.40
CA ASP A 183 -15.29 -3.61 12.51
C ASP A 183 -13.88 -4.18 12.32
N ALA A 184 -12.87 -3.30 12.25
CA ALA A 184 -11.48 -3.68 12.01
C ALA A 184 -10.46 -2.82 12.79
N PHE A 185 -10.89 -1.83 13.56
CA PHE A 185 -9.96 -1.05 14.38
C PHE A 185 -9.27 -1.90 15.45
N ASP A 186 -9.95 -2.90 16.00
CA ASP A 186 -9.35 -3.84 16.93
C ASP A 186 -8.27 -4.71 16.25
N GLU A 187 -8.45 -5.06 14.98
CA GLU A 187 -7.44 -5.77 14.19
C GLU A 187 -6.20 -4.91 13.97
N VAL A 188 -6.37 -3.62 13.67
CA VAL A 188 -5.26 -2.66 13.59
C VAL A 188 -4.51 -2.59 14.93
N ALA A 189 -5.23 -2.48 16.06
CA ALA A 189 -4.62 -2.45 17.38
C ALA A 189 -3.79 -3.71 17.66
N GLN A 190 -4.34 -4.90 17.37
CA GLN A 190 -3.65 -6.18 17.52
C GLN A 190 -2.41 -6.30 16.64
N THR A 191 -2.48 -5.79 15.41
CA THR A 191 -1.35 -5.74 14.48
C THR A 191 -0.24 -4.81 15.00
N LEU A 192 -0.59 -3.63 15.53
CA LEU A 192 0.39 -2.73 16.16
C LEU A 192 1.03 -3.38 17.41
N ASP A 193 0.25 -4.10 18.21
CA ASP A 193 0.76 -4.86 19.36
C ASP A 193 1.68 -6.02 18.93
N LEU A 194 1.41 -6.68 17.81
CA LEU A 194 2.30 -7.66 17.22
C LEU A 194 3.63 -7.01 16.81
N ILE A 195 3.60 -5.90 16.09
CA ILE A 195 4.80 -5.18 15.66
C ILE A 195 5.64 -4.74 16.89
N GLU A 196 4.99 -4.26 17.95
CA GLU A 196 5.69 -3.90 19.20
C GLU A 196 6.38 -5.13 19.82
N ARG A 197 5.71 -6.29 19.88
CA ARG A 197 6.31 -7.54 20.39
C ARG A 197 7.47 -8.05 19.55
N LEU A 198 7.40 -7.93 18.21
CA LEU A 198 8.50 -8.26 17.29
C LEU A 198 9.70 -7.35 17.51
N ASN A 199 9.48 -6.14 17.99
CA ASN A 199 10.50 -5.16 18.36
C ASN A 199 11.57 -4.97 17.27
N PRO A 200 11.18 -4.63 16.02
CA PRO A 200 12.13 -4.40 14.95
C PRO A 200 13.08 -3.23 15.27
N ALA A 201 14.30 -3.33 14.78
CA ALA A 201 15.27 -2.23 14.85
C ALA A 201 15.20 -1.34 13.60
N THR A 202 14.77 -1.91 12.48
CA THR A 202 14.61 -1.22 11.19
C THR A 202 13.28 -1.62 10.58
N ILE A 203 12.56 -0.66 10.03
CA ILE A 203 11.26 -0.86 9.41
C ILE A 203 11.30 -0.32 7.98
N ILE A 204 10.91 -1.17 7.03
CA ILE A 204 10.67 -0.83 5.63
C ILE A 204 9.16 -0.77 5.44
N PRO A 205 8.55 0.43 5.35
CA PRO A 205 7.12 0.59 5.20
C PRO A 205 6.67 0.39 3.75
N GLY A 206 5.37 0.22 3.54
CA GLY A 206 4.78 0.27 2.20
C GLY A 206 4.93 1.64 1.55
N HIS A 207 4.82 2.71 2.34
CA HIS A 207 5.00 4.08 1.86
C HIS A 207 5.92 4.89 2.78
N GLY A 208 6.74 5.76 2.17
CA GLY A 208 7.72 6.60 2.86
C GLY A 208 9.08 5.95 3.04
N ALA A 209 9.97 6.64 3.72
CA ALA A 209 11.36 6.20 3.92
C ALA A 209 11.47 5.06 4.94
N VAL A 210 12.55 4.30 4.83
CA VAL A 210 12.99 3.33 5.86
C VAL A 210 13.27 4.08 7.16
N PHE A 211 12.82 3.55 8.29
CA PHE A 211 12.97 4.22 9.59
C PHE A 211 13.33 3.24 10.73
N THR A 212 13.76 3.80 11.87
CA THR A 212 14.23 3.06 13.05
C THR A 212 13.47 3.41 14.34
N GLU A 213 12.70 4.49 14.32
CA GLU A 213 12.02 5.06 15.48
C GLU A 213 10.70 4.34 15.75
N LEU A 214 10.75 3.04 16.14
CA LEU A 214 9.57 2.21 16.36
C LEU A 214 8.61 2.82 17.40
N ALA A 215 9.10 3.21 18.58
CA ALA A 215 8.22 3.66 19.67
C ALA A 215 7.45 4.97 19.33
N PRO A 216 8.08 6.01 18.75
CA PRO A 216 7.34 7.18 18.24
C PRO A 216 6.33 6.83 17.15
N ALA A 217 6.67 5.96 16.20
CA ALA A 217 5.77 5.56 15.13
C ALA A 217 4.54 4.81 15.67
N LEU A 218 4.73 3.88 16.60
CA LEU A 218 3.62 3.18 17.28
C LEU A 218 2.75 4.13 18.10
N ALA A 219 3.35 5.07 18.83
CA ALA A 219 2.59 6.05 19.60
C ALA A 219 1.70 6.91 18.70
N LEU A 220 2.24 7.36 17.55
CA LEU A 220 1.49 8.13 16.57
C LEU A 220 0.39 7.29 15.91
N ALA A 221 0.68 6.04 15.54
CA ALA A 221 -0.28 5.12 14.94
C ALA A 221 -1.45 4.85 15.90
N ARG A 222 -1.17 4.54 17.18
CA ARG A 222 -2.21 4.33 18.20
C ARG A 222 -3.06 5.58 18.44
N SER A 223 -2.46 6.76 18.51
CA SER A 223 -3.19 8.02 18.65
C SER A 223 -4.10 8.29 17.44
N LYS A 224 -3.62 7.99 16.22
CA LYS A 224 -4.43 8.09 14.99
C LYS A 224 -5.60 7.12 15.02
N LEU A 225 -5.35 5.86 15.42
CA LEU A 225 -6.35 4.81 15.54
C LEU A 225 -7.45 5.20 16.55
N GLU A 226 -7.07 5.64 17.74
CA GLU A 226 -8.00 6.13 18.76
C GLU A 226 -8.86 7.28 18.23
N GLY A 227 -8.24 8.25 17.54
CA GLY A 227 -8.97 9.36 16.93
C GLY A 227 -9.96 8.93 15.85
N PHE A 228 -9.69 7.84 15.13
CA PHE A 228 -10.62 7.26 14.15
C PHE A 228 -11.74 6.47 14.82
N ALA A 229 -11.42 5.67 15.84
CA ALA A 229 -12.42 4.92 16.61
C ALA A 229 -13.42 5.83 17.33
N GLN A 230 -12.94 6.96 17.88
CA GLN A 230 -13.79 7.97 18.51
C GLN A 230 -14.62 8.80 17.51
N ASN A 231 -14.15 8.90 16.26
CA ASN A 231 -14.81 9.68 15.22
C ASN A 231 -14.69 8.96 13.84
N PRO A 232 -15.57 7.98 13.57
CA PRO A 232 -15.57 7.24 12.30
C PRO A 232 -15.74 8.14 11.06
N GLU A 233 -16.45 9.26 11.19
CA GLU A 233 -16.58 10.25 10.10
C GLU A 233 -15.22 10.84 9.70
N ARG A 234 -14.36 11.13 10.68
CA ARG A 234 -13.00 11.61 10.42
C ARG A 234 -12.20 10.59 9.61
N HIS A 235 -12.38 9.30 9.92
CA HIS A 235 -11.77 8.21 9.15
C HIS A 235 -12.34 8.13 7.73
N ALA A 236 -13.67 8.24 7.57
CA ALA A 236 -14.31 8.22 6.27
C ALA A 236 -13.85 9.39 5.37
N ARG A 237 -13.76 10.60 5.93
CA ARG A 237 -13.20 11.77 5.21
C ARG A 237 -11.73 11.57 4.84
N TYR A 238 -10.94 10.96 5.71
CA TYR A 238 -9.56 10.61 5.40
C TYR A 238 -9.49 9.62 4.23
N GLY A 239 -10.25 8.52 4.27
CA GLY A 239 -10.30 7.54 3.19
C GLY A 239 -10.77 8.12 1.86
N ALA A 240 -11.83 8.94 1.86
CA ALA A 240 -12.28 9.64 0.67
C ALA A 240 -11.17 10.51 0.05
N LYS A 241 -10.49 11.32 0.87
CA LYS A 241 -9.37 12.15 0.40
C LYS A 241 -8.20 11.34 -0.15
N VAL A 242 -7.89 10.19 0.45
CA VAL A 242 -6.86 9.28 -0.06
C VAL A 242 -7.23 8.77 -1.45
N LEU A 243 -8.48 8.33 -1.68
CA LEU A 243 -8.93 7.87 -2.99
C LEU A 243 -8.91 8.99 -4.04
N LEU A 244 -9.37 10.20 -3.69
CA LEU A 244 -9.32 11.36 -4.59
C LEU A 244 -7.88 11.74 -4.94
N LYS A 245 -6.98 11.81 -3.95
CA LYS A 245 -5.57 12.10 -4.16
C LYS A 245 -4.87 11.02 -4.99
N PHE A 246 -5.18 9.74 -4.72
CA PHE A 246 -4.63 8.62 -5.48
C PHE A 246 -4.95 8.72 -6.98
N LYS A 247 -6.21 9.04 -7.30
CA LYS A 247 -6.63 9.22 -8.70
C LYS A 247 -5.98 10.44 -9.34
N LEU A 248 -5.80 11.52 -8.60
CA LEU A 248 -5.10 12.69 -9.11
C LEU A 248 -3.62 12.39 -9.40
N LEU A 249 -2.95 11.63 -8.53
CA LEU A 249 -1.58 11.13 -8.78
C LEU A 249 -1.51 10.25 -10.03
N GLU A 250 -2.54 9.40 -10.25
CA GLU A 250 -2.62 8.57 -11.45
C GLU A 250 -2.71 9.42 -12.72
N TRP A 251 -3.53 10.43 -12.74
CA TRP A 251 -3.70 11.29 -13.93
C TRP A 251 -2.66 12.39 -14.05
N GLY A 252 -2.14 12.89 -12.94
CA GLY A 252 -1.21 14.02 -12.86
C GLY A 252 -1.91 15.37 -12.93
N GLN A 253 -2.76 15.59 -13.94
CA GLN A 253 -3.55 16.79 -14.14
C GLN A 253 -4.89 16.47 -14.79
N ILE A 254 -5.97 17.12 -14.34
CA ILE A 254 -7.32 16.92 -14.89
C ILE A 254 -8.19 18.15 -14.65
N SER A 255 -9.19 18.39 -15.49
CA SER A 255 -10.19 19.42 -15.21
C SER A 255 -11.03 19.05 -13.98
N LYS A 256 -11.42 20.05 -13.18
CA LYS A 256 -12.30 19.82 -12.03
C LYS A 256 -13.62 19.17 -12.44
N ALA A 257 -14.16 19.51 -13.63
CA ALA A 257 -15.38 18.92 -14.14
C ALA A 257 -15.23 17.42 -14.44
N ASP A 258 -14.18 17.02 -15.19
CA ASP A 258 -13.93 15.60 -15.51
C ASP A 258 -13.61 14.79 -14.25
N PHE A 259 -12.94 15.40 -13.27
CA PHE A 259 -12.66 14.77 -11.97
C PHE A 259 -13.96 14.54 -11.19
N GLY A 260 -14.87 15.52 -11.15
CA GLY A 260 -16.19 15.37 -10.55
C GLY A 260 -17.01 14.28 -11.24
N ASP A 261 -17.04 14.30 -12.57
CA ASP A 261 -17.71 13.28 -13.38
C ASP A 261 -17.17 11.84 -13.13
N TRP A 262 -15.89 11.70 -12.90
CA TRP A 262 -15.31 10.43 -12.49
C TRP A 262 -15.75 10.07 -11.07
N ALA A 263 -15.60 10.97 -10.10
CA ALA A 263 -15.87 10.72 -8.70
C ALA A 263 -17.33 10.28 -8.46
N THR A 264 -18.29 10.87 -9.20
CA THR A 264 -19.71 10.49 -9.14
C THR A 264 -19.97 9.06 -9.61
N ARG A 265 -19.09 8.49 -10.43
CA ARG A 265 -19.21 7.11 -10.95
C ARG A 265 -18.47 6.07 -10.14
N VAL A 266 -17.64 6.48 -9.14
CA VAL A 266 -16.90 5.56 -8.28
C VAL A 266 -17.82 5.02 -7.18
N PRO A 267 -18.14 3.71 -7.17
CA PRO A 267 -19.08 3.14 -6.21
C PRO A 267 -18.71 3.41 -4.76
N TYR A 268 -17.43 3.32 -4.44
CA TYR A 268 -16.91 3.49 -3.09
C TYR A 268 -17.09 4.93 -2.56
N LEU A 269 -16.83 5.94 -3.39
CA LEU A 269 -17.08 7.34 -3.01
C LEU A 269 -18.57 7.61 -2.78
N ASN A 270 -19.43 7.04 -3.61
CA ASN A 270 -20.89 7.11 -3.42
C ASN A 270 -21.33 6.46 -2.10
N GLN A 271 -20.79 5.29 -1.76
CA GLN A 271 -21.06 4.61 -0.49
C GLN A 271 -20.59 5.43 0.71
N LEU A 272 -19.40 6.02 0.65
CA LEU A 272 -18.89 6.90 1.70
C LEU A 272 -19.79 8.14 1.86
N HIS A 273 -20.18 8.78 0.76
CA HIS A 273 -21.10 9.91 0.79
C HIS A 273 -22.45 9.53 1.39
N GLN A 274 -23.07 8.40 1.01
CA GLN A 274 -24.34 7.96 1.58
C GLN A 274 -24.28 7.76 3.10
N ARG A 275 -23.16 7.26 3.61
CA ARG A 275 -22.99 7.00 5.05
C ARG A 275 -22.55 8.22 5.85
N PHE A 276 -21.75 9.09 5.26
CA PHE A 276 -21.03 10.17 5.97
C PHE A 276 -21.19 11.57 5.35
N GLY A 277 -22.02 11.73 4.34
CA GLY A 277 -22.22 13.00 3.62
C GLY A 277 -23.06 14.04 4.36
N GLN A 278 -23.62 13.71 5.54
CA GLN A 278 -24.33 14.64 6.44
C GLN A 278 -25.46 15.43 5.76
N GLY A 279 -26.13 14.87 4.77
CA GLY A 279 -27.24 15.50 4.04
C GLY A 279 -26.80 16.52 2.98
N LEU A 280 -25.51 16.67 2.72
CA LEU A 280 -25.00 17.40 1.56
C LEU A 280 -25.27 16.59 0.28
N ASP A 281 -25.44 17.27 -0.85
CA ASP A 281 -25.36 16.59 -2.14
C ASP A 281 -23.91 16.13 -2.43
N LEU A 282 -23.76 15.18 -3.35
CA LEU A 282 -22.46 14.55 -3.62
C LEU A 282 -21.43 15.57 -4.14
N ASP A 283 -21.82 16.49 -5.01
CA ASP A 283 -20.92 17.48 -5.60
C ASP A 283 -20.38 18.43 -4.52
N THR A 284 -21.28 18.92 -3.65
CA THR A 284 -20.88 19.76 -2.51
C THR A 284 -19.94 19.01 -1.56
N TRP A 285 -20.21 17.73 -1.29
CA TRP A 285 -19.36 16.91 -0.43
C TRP A 285 -17.97 16.67 -1.06
N LEU A 286 -17.90 16.40 -2.35
CA LEU A 286 -16.63 16.25 -3.09
C LEU A 286 -15.83 17.55 -3.12
N ASP A 287 -16.50 18.68 -3.35
CA ASP A 287 -15.87 20.00 -3.33
C ASP A 287 -15.26 20.33 -1.94
N MET A 288 -15.92 19.93 -0.86
CA MET A 288 -15.34 20.06 0.48
C MET A 288 -14.05 19.23 0.65
N MET A 289 -14.03 17.99 0.16
CA MET A 289 -12.83 17.13 0.22
C MET A 289 -11.68 17.73 -0.60
N LEU A 290 -11.97 18.22 -1.81
CA LEU A 290 -10.97 18.88 -2.66
C LEU A 290 -10.42 20.16 -2.01
N ALA A 291 -11.29 20.98 -1.43
CA ALA A 291 -10.85 22.19 -0.71
C ALA A 291 -10.00 21.88 0.54
N GLU A 292 -10.20 20.72 1.19
CA GLU A 292 -9.31 20.26 2.26
C GLU A 292 -7.95 19.81 1.73
N LEU A 293 -7.91 19.10 0.61
CA LEU A 293 -6.68 18.70 -0.04
C LEU A 293 -5.88 19.91 -0.52
N GLU A 294 -6.54 20.92 -1.10
CA GLU A 294 -5.91 22.18 -1.50
C GLU A 294 -5.33 22.92 -0.29
N ARG A 295 -6.09 23.09 0.78
CA ARG A 295 -5.61 23.76 2.01
C ARG A 295 -4.43 23.04 2.66
N SER A 296 -4.33 21.73 2.52
CA SER A 296 -3.19 20.95 3.03
C SER A 296 -1.97 20.98 2.10
N GLY A 297 -2.08 21.63 0.94
CA GLY A 297 -1.03 21.64 -0.07
C GLY A 297 -0.88 20.31 -0.83
N ALA A 298 -1.88 19.43 -0.74
CA ALA A 298 -1.84 18.15 -1.46
C ALA A 298 -2.37 18.24 -2.89
N VAL A 299 -3.11 19.31 -3.22
CA VAL A 299 -3.67 19.57 -4.54
C VAL A 299 -3.51 21.06 -4.84
N GLN A 300 -3.16 21.38 -6.07
CA GLN A 300 -3.22 22.75 -6.61
C GLN A 300 -4.41 22.87 -7.55
N VAL A 301 -5.08 24.03 -7.49
CA VAL A 301 -6.21 24.36 -8.37
C VAL A 301 -5.87 25.64 -9.11
N GLU A 302 -5.64 25.54 -10.44
CA GLU A 302 -5.36 26.66 -11.31
C GLU A 302 -6.23 26.59 -12.57
N ASP A 303 -6.92 27.70 -12.90
CA ASP A 303 -7.77 27.82 -14.09
C ASP A 303 -8.77 26.65 -14.29
N GLY A 304 -9.31 26.12 -13.18
CA GLY A 304 -10.25 24.99 -13.19
C GLY A 304 -9.59 23.62 -13.42
N MET A 305 -8.26 23.55 -13.40
CA MET A 305 -7.48 22.33 -13.45
C MET A 305 -7.03 21.93 -12.04
N LEU A 306 -7.10 20.63 -11.74
CA LEU A 306 -6.55 20.02 -10.54
C LEU A 306 -5.21 19.38 -10.91
N GLN A 307 -4.20 19.59 -10.06
CA GLN A 307 -2.88 18.96 -10.21
C GLN A 307 -2.38 18.48 -8.85
N ASP A 308 -1.50 17.48 -8.91
CA ASP A 308 -0.70 17.06 -7.78
C ASP A 308 0.25 18.19 -7.34
N ALA A 309 0.38 18.41 -6.01
CA ALA A 309 1.17 19.50 -5.44
C ALA A 309 2.37 18.99 -4.63
#